data_863c2b0d368ec5b9d3585faa7335406b
#
_entry.id   863c2b0d368ec5b9d3585faa7335406b
#
_cell.length_a   1.000
_cell.length_b   1.000
_cell.length_c   1.000
_cell.angle_alpha   90.00
_cell.angle_beta   90.00
_cell.angle_gamma   90.00
#
_symmetry.space_group_name_H-M   'P 1'
#
loop_
_entity.id
_entity.type
_entity.pdbx_description
1 polymer ?
#
loop_
_entity_poly.entity_id
_entity_poly.type
_entity_poly.pdbx_seq_one_letter_code
_entity_poly.pdbx_strand_id
1 'polypeptide(L)'
;AYNANKAGEYADAATYIDEAITVEKAMVKEKTWRYRGEIYLNIAKDTALTNAYPTALWTAKDSYLKARELDTKDNYEREIVTGLGLIQTTAANQGINDYSSESFDQAAGKFDLSAEIASMFDVVDTMEIFNAALCYEKSNNVDLAVERYKTCGASGYQVPNVYLFVANLLRQNGRDEDALAELQAARIMFPREQSLIIEELNI
;
A
#
# COMPACT_ATOMS: atom_id res chain seq x y z
N ALA A 1 -24.71 10.59 -9.89
CA ALA A 1 -23.47 10.42 -9.10
C ALA A 1 -23.23 11.60 -8.15
N TYR A 2 -22.93 12.80 -8.66
CA TYR A 2 -22.53 13.96 -7.83
C TYR A 2 -23.56 14.30 -6.72
N ASN A 3 -24.86 14.41 -7.05
CA ASN A 3 -25.89 14.73 -6.06
C ASN A 3 -26.06 13.62 -5.02
N ALA A 4 -26.01 12.36 -5.44
CA ALA A 4 -26.08 11.21 -4.53
C ALA A 4 -24.86 11.19 -3.57
N ASN A 5 -23.66 11.45 -4.08
CA ASN A 5 -22.46 11.57 -3.25
C ASN A 5 -22.58 12.67 -2.19
N LYS A 6 -23.10 13.84 -2.58
CA LYS A 6 -23.38 14.95 -1.64
C LYS A 6 -24.45 14.65 -0.60
N ALA A 7 -25.41 13.80 -0.95
CA ALA A 7 -26.45 13.34 -0.04
C ALA A 7 -26.00 12.21 0.91
N GLY A 8 -24.77 11.69 0.73
CA GLY A 8 -24.27 10.54 1.49
C GLY A 8 -24.78 9.19 0.96
N GLU A 9 -25.44 9.17 -0.19
CA GLU A 9 -25.94 7.98 -0.88
C GLU A 9 -24.82 7.36 -1.73
N TYR A 10 -23.75 6.90 -1.07
CA TYR A 10 -22.49 6.54 -1.73
C TYR A 10 -22.61 5.32 -2.64
N ALA A 11 -23.44 4.33 -2.29
CA ALA A 11 -23.67 3.15 -3.13
C ALA A 11 -24.36 3.50 -4.44
N ASP A 12 -25.40 4.38 -4.39
CA ASP A 12 -26.07 4.90 -5.57
C ASP A 12 -25.12 5.77 -6.40
N ALA A 13 -24.31 6.59 -5.73
CA ALA A 13 -23.31 7.41 -6.40
C ALA A 13 -22.30 6.55 -7.17
N ALA A 14 -21.86 5.43 -6.58
CA ALA A 14 -20.97 4.47 -7.24
C ALA A 14 -21.62 3.85 -8.48
N THR A 15 -22.86 3.38 -8.35
CA THR A 15 -23.62 2.84 -9.49
C THR A 15 -23.68 3.83 -10.65
N TYR A 16 -24.08 5.08 -10.39
CA TYR A 16 -24.18 6.09 -11.44
C TYR A 16 -22.84 6.51 -12.04
N ILE A 17 -21.76 6.52 -11.26
CA ILE A 17 -20.45 6.91 -11.82
C ILE A 17 -19.82 5.77 -12.61
N ASP A 18 -20.05 4.51 -12.20
CA ASP A 18 -19.57 3.34 -12.92
C ASP A 18 -20.31 3.17 -14.26
N GLU A 19 -21.59 3.48 -14.32
CA GLU A 19 -22.30 3.60 -15.60
C GLU A 19 -21.69 4.72 -16.46
N ALA A 20 -21.38 5.87 -15.88
CA ALA A 20 -20.84 7.01 -16.62
C ALA A 20 -19.49 6.70 -17.29
N ILE A 21 -18.61 5.92 -16.67
CA ILE A 21 -17.31 5.56 -17.26
C ILE A 21 -17.42 4.60 -18.46
N THR A 22 -18.59 4.00 -18.70
CA THR A 22 -18.84 3.18 -19.90
C THR A 22 -19.28 4.03 -21.09
N VAL A 23 -19.63 5.31 -20.89
CA VAL A 23 -20.05 6.23 -21.93
C VAL A 23 -18.85 6.98 -22.49
N GLU A 24 -18.54 6.83 -23.78
CA GLU A 24 -17.38 7.38 -24.45
C GLU A 24 -17.16 8.89 -24.16
N LYS A 25 -18.25 9.70 -24.22
CA LYS A 25 -18.19 11.15 -23.96
C LYS A 25 -17.86 11.50 -22.50
N ALA A 26 -18.09 10.60 -21.57
CA ALA A 26 -17.82 10.80 -20.15
C ALA A 26 -16.48 10.21 -19.74
N MET A 27 -16.11 9.04 -20.27
CA MET A 27 -14.86 8.37 -19.93
C MET A 27 -13.58 9.14 -20.30
N VAL A 28 -13.69 10.05 -21.29
CA VAL A 28 -12.56 10.89 -21.73
C VAL A 28 -12.41 12.20 -20.93
N LYS A 29 -13.27 12.42 -19.93
CA LYS A 29 -13.24 13.64 -19.11
C LYS A 29 -12.60 13.37 -17.75
N GLU A 30 -11.60 14.16 -17.40
CA GLU A 30 -10.95 14.12 -16.09
C GLU A 30 -11.96 14.23 -14.94
N LYS A 31 -12.98 15.07 -15.10
CA LYS A 31 -14.04 15.32 -14.12
C LYS A 31 -14.79 14.04 -13.72
N THR A 32 -15.06 13.13 -14.67
CA THR A 32 -15.74 11.87 -14.40
C THR A 32 -14.91 11.02 -13.44
N TRP A 33 -13.61 10.93 -13.70
CA TRP A 33 -12.68 10.14 -12.91
C TRP A 33 -12.38 10.78 -11.53
N ARG A 34 -12.27 12.12 -11.45
CA ARG A 34 -12.14 12.80 -10.14
C ARG A 34 -13.34 12.52 -9.25
N TYR A 35 -14.56 12.64 -9.77
CA TYR A 35 -15.75 12.31 -8.99
C TYR A 35 -15.82 10.84 -8.62
N ARG A 36 -15.38 9.94 -9.49
CA ARG A 36 -15.27 8.53 -9.16
C ARG A 36 -14.29 8.30 -8.00
N GLY A 37 -13.12 8.94 -8.04
CA GLY A 37 -12.14 8.91 -6.95
C GLY A 37 -12.73 9.39 -5.62
N GLU A 38 -13.42 10.53 -5.63
CA GLU A 38 -14.08 11.07 -4.43
C GLU A 38 -15.18 10.14 -3.89
N ILE A 39 -16.02 9.59 -4.75
CA ILE A 39 -17.12 8.68 -4.37
C ILE A 39 -16.54 7.42 -3.70
N TYR A 40 -15.56 6.77 -4.33
CA TYR A 40 -14.96 5.56 -3.78
C TYR A 40 -14.13 5.81 -2.53
N LEU A 41 -13.53 6.99 -2.38
CA LEU A 41 -12.89 7.39 -1.12
C LEU A 41 -13.93 7.58 0.01
N ASN A 42 -15.10 8.14 -0.29
CA ASN A 42 -16.19 8.26 0.68
C ASN A 42 -16.75 6.88 1.07
N ILE A 43 -16.91 5.98 0.10
CA ILE A 43 -17.26 4.57 0.36
C ILE A 43 -16.23 3.90 1.28
N ALA A 44 -14.94 4.09 1.02
CA ALA A 44 -13.90 3.50 1.84
C ALA A 44 -13.89 3.99 3.29
N LYS A 45 -14.38 5.21 3.52
CA LYS A 45 -14.53 5.81 4.87
C LYS A 45 -15.81 5.39 5.59
N ASP A 46 -16.79 4.88 4.86
CA ASP A 46 -18.07 4.43 5.42
C ASP A 46 -17.96 2.98 5.87
N THR A 47 -17.93 2.77 7.19
CA THR A 47 -17.79 1.43 7.78
C THR A 47 -18.94 0.49 7.41
N ALA A 48 -20.13 1.01 7.08
CA ALA A 48 -21.26 0.20 6.65
C ALA A 48 -21.07 -0.37 5.22
N LEU A 49 -20.21 0.26 4.42
CA LEU A 49 -19.97 -0.11 3.02
C LEU A 49 -18.67 -0.89 2.81
N THR A 50 -17.79 -0.95 3.80
CA THR A 50 -16.45 -1.58 3.67
C THR A 50 -16.52 -3.01 3.14
N ASN A 51 -17.44 -3.83 3.65
CA ASN A 51 -17.59 -5.22 3.21
C ASN A 51 -18.15 -5.36 1.80
N ALA A 52 -19.01 -4.43 1.37
CA ALA A 52 -19.59 -4.43 0.03
C ALA A 52 -18.62 -3.93 -1.03
N TYR A 53 -17.66 -3.09 -0.63
CA TYR A 53 -16.68 -2.46 -1.51
C TYR A 53 -15.24 -2.65 -1.00
N PRO A 54 -14.74 -3.88 -0.91
CA PRO A 54 -13.44 -4.17 -0.29
C PRO A 54 -12.24 -3.53 -1.02
N THR A 55 -12.41 -3.16 -2.28
CA THR A 55 -11.38 -2.52 -3.12
C THR A 55 -11.57 -1.01 -3.28
N ALA A 56 -12.43 -0.38 -2.48
CA ALA A 56 -12.80 1.03 -2.67
C ALA A 56 -11.60 1.98 -2.68
N LEU A 57 -10.58 1.78 -1.82
CA LEU A 57 -9.37 2.60 -1.79
C LEU A 57 -8.56 2.50 -3.08
N TRP A 58 -8.37 1.28 -3.62
CA TRP A 58 -7.67 1.06 -4.89
C TRP A 58 -8.46 1.66 -6.05
N THR A 59 -9.77 1.46 -6.07
CA THR A 59 -10.66 2.06 -7.08
C THR A 59 -10.60 3.60 -7.04
N ALA A 60 -10.53 4.19 -5.85
CA ALA A 60 -10.36 5.63 -5.68
C ALA A 60 -8.99 6.10 -6.23
N LYS A 61 -7.90 5.41 -5.85
CA LYS A 61 -6.55 5.70 -6.35
C LYS A 61 -6.50 5.66 -7.88
N ASP A 62 -6.93 4.55 -8.48
CA ASP A 62 -6.88 4.38 -9.92
C ASP A 62 -7.73 5.42 -10.66
N SER A 63 -8.85 5.83 -10.06
CA SER A 63 -9.69 6.89 -10.60
C SER A 63 -9.00 8.25 -10.56
N TYR A 64 -8.32 8.62 -9.47
CA TYR A 64 -7.55 9.86 -9.42
C TYR A 64 -6.35 9.84 -10.37
N LEU A 65 -5.66 8.71 -10.50
CA LEU A 65 -4.57 8.57 -11.48
C LEU A 65 -5.07 8.72 -12.91
N LYS A 66 -6.24 8.14 -13.24
CA LYS A 66 -6.85 8.33 -14.55
C LYS A 66 -7.31 9.77 -14.78
N ALA A 67 -7.81 10.44 -13.74
CA ALA A 67 -8.13 11.87 -13.82
C ALA A 67 -6.87 12.70 -14.12
N ARG A 68 -5.74 12.40 -13.47
CA ARG A 68 -4.45 13.07 -13.68
C ARG A 68 -3.94 12.91 -15.11
N GLU A 69 -4.03 11.67 -15.65
CA GLU A 69 -3.67 11.39 -17.05
C GLU A 69 -4.48 12.25 -18.04
N LEU A 70 -5.77 12.49 -17.75
CA LEU A 70 -6.68 13.23 -18.61
C LEU A 70 -6.62 14.76 -18.40
N ASP A 71 -6.08 15.22 -17.29
CA ASP A 71 -5.93 16.66 -16.98
C ASP A 71 -4.65 17.23 -17.60
N THR A 72 -4.60 17.29 -18.92
CA THR A 72 -3.41 17.70 -19.70
C THR A 72 -2.95 19.15 -19.46
N LYS A 73 -3.67 19.92 -18.63
CA LYS A 73 -3.36 21.32 -18.30
C LYS A 73 -3.09 21.54 -16.81
N ASP A 74 -3.03 20.46 -16.05
CA ASP A 74 -2.81 20.46 -14.59
C ASP A 74 -3.80 21.35 -13.80
N ASN A 75 -5.00 21.54 -14.34
CA ASN A 75 -6.00 22.42 -13.71
C ASN A 75 -6.51 21.86 -12.37
N TYR A 76 -6.45 20.56 -12.19
CA TYR A 76 -6.99 19.84 -11.03
C TYR A 76 -5.92 19.07 -10.26
N GLU A 77 -4.64 19.27 -10.56
CA GLU A 77 -3.53 18.57 -9.90
C GLU A 77 -3.61 18.68 -8.38
N ARG A 78 -3.89 19.88 -7.85
CA ARG A 78 -4.03 20.08 -6.40
C ARG A 78 -5.15 19.24 -5.79
N GLU A 79 -6.29 19.12 -6.47
CA GLU A 79 -7.43 18.33 -5.99
C GLU A 79 -7.11 16.83 -6.04
N ILE A 80 -6.47 16.38 -7.11
CA ILE A 80 -6.03 15.00 -7.29
C ILE A 80 -5.00 14.60 -6.24
N VAL A 81 -3.97 15.42 -6.03
CA VAL A 81 -2.94 15.19 -5.00
C VAL A 81 -3.56 15.15 -3.60
N THR A 82 -4.50 16.05 -3.31
CA THR A 82 -5.24 16.03 -2.04
C THR A 82 -6.02 14.73 -1.88
N GLY A 83 -6.71 14.27 -2.94
CA GLY A 83 -7.44 13.01 -2.94
C GLY A 83 -6.54 11.81 -2.69
N LEU A 84 -5.38 11.74 -3.37
CA LEU A 84 -4.38 10.69 -3.16
C LEU A 84 -3.83 10.70 -1.72
N GLY A 85 -3.52 11.86 -1.16
CA GLY A 85 -3.08 11.98 0.24
C GLY A 85 -4.14 11.54 1.25
N LEU A 86 -5.43 11.79 0.96
CA LEU A 86 -6.53 11.28 1.79
C LEU A 86 -6.66 9.75 1.68
N ILE A 87 -6.44 9.17 0.50
CA ILE A 87 -6.42 7.70 0.32
C ILE A 87 -5.26 7.12 1.12
N GLN A 88 -4.05 7.69 1.01
CA GLN A 88 -2.87 7.25 1.75
C GLN A 88 -3.15 7.20 3.25
N THR A 89 -3.61 8.30 3.83
CA THR A 89 -3.92 8.38 5.27
C THR A 89 -5.03 7.41 5.67
N THR A 90 -6.06 7.24 4.82
CA THR A 90 -7.16 6.30 5.10
C THR A 90 -6.67 4.85 5.05
N ALA A 91 -5.81 4.51 4.09
CA ALA A 91 -5.20 3.20 3.95
C ALA A 91 -4.33 2.85 5.18
N ALA A 92 -3.44 3.74 5.60
CA ALA A 92 -2.61 3.55 6.79
C ALA A 92 -3.47 3.29 8.05
N ASN A 93 -4.48 4.13 8.30
CA ASN A 93 -5.37 3.98 9.46
C ASN A 93 -6.18 2.67 9.41
N GLN A 94 -6.68 2.28 8.25
CA GLN A 94 -7.39 1.00 8.11
C GLN A 94 -6.43 -0.18 8.23
N GLY A 95 -5.20 -0.08 7.74
CA GLY A 95 -4.16 -1.09 7.93
C GLY A 95 -3.86 -1.36 9.41
N ILE A 96 -3.78 -0.30 10.23
CA ILE A 96 -3.62 -0.41 11.68
C ILE A 96 -4.81 -1.14 12.33
N ASN A 97 -6.04 -0.82 11.90
CA ASN A 97 -7.25 -1.47 12.41
C ASN A 97 -7.29 -2.96 12.03
N ASP A 98 -6.96 -3.28 10.78
CA ASP A 98 -6.91 -4.66 10.29
C ASP A 98 -5.82 -5.46 11.00
N TYR A 99 -4.65 -4.86 11.24
CA TYR A 99 -3.60 -5.48 12.04
C TYR A 99 -4.08 -5.81 13.46
N SER A 100 -4.77 -4.86 14.09
CA SER A 100 -5.32 -5.03 15.45
C SER A 100 -6.41 -6.11 15.52
N SER A 101 -7.08 -6.37 14.39
CA SER A 101 -8.09 -7.42 14.21
C SER A 101 -7.52 -8.72 13.66
N GLU A 102 -6.19 -8.85 13.59
CA GLU A 102 -5.45 -10.01 13.06
C GLU A 102 -5.77 -10.33 11.58
N SER A 103 -6.33 -9.37 10.84
CA SER A 103 -6.60 -9.45 9.40
C SER A 103 -5.34 -9.08 8.61
N PHE A 104 -4.26 -9.82 8.81
CA PHE A 104 -2.92 -9.44 8.38
C PHE A 104 -2.77 -9.24 6.87
N ASP A 105 -3.37 -10.08 6.02
CA ASP A 105 -3.32 -9.90 4.57
C ASP A 105 -3.97 -8.59 4.12
N GLN A 106 -5.09 -8.22 4.75
CA GLN A 106 -5.78 -6.96 4.46
C GLN A 106 -4.96 -5.77 4.95
N ALA A 107 -4.36 -5.88 6.13
CA ALA A 107 -3.47 -4.87 6.67
C ALA A 107 -2.26 -4.63 5.76
N ALA A 108 -1.59 -5.71 5.33
CA ALA A 108 -0.43 -5.63 4.44
C ALA A 108 -0.76 -4.88 3.15
N GLY A 109 -1.86 -5.26 2.47
CA GLY A 109 -2.28 -4.59 1.24
C GLY A 109 -2.57 -3.09 1.41
N LYS A 110 -3.08 -2.68 2.58
CA LYS A 110 -3.36 -1.27 2.87
C LYS A 110 -2.09 -0.49 3.20
N PHE A 111 -1.14 -1.07 3.93
CA PHE A 111 0.17 -0.46 4.15
C PHE A 111 0.95 -0.34 2.84
N ASP A 112 0.93 -1.36 1.98
CA ASP A 112 1.50 -1.29 0.63
C ASP A 112 0.87 -0.17 -0.20
N LEU A 113 -0.45 -0.03 -0.17
CA LEU A 113 -1.16 1.05 -0.87
C LEU A 113 -0.72 2.44 -0.36
N SER A 114 -0.56 2.59 0.96
CA SER A 114 -0.07 3.83 1.56
C SER A 114 1.35 4.16 1.07
N ALA A 115 2.26 3.18 1.12
CA ALA A 115 3.64 3.32 0.65
C ALA A 115 3.73 3.59 -0.86
N GLU A 116 2.89 2.92 -1.67
CA GLU A 116 2.79 3.15 -3.11
C GLU A 116 2.43 4.61 -3.41
N ILE A 117 1.41 5.15 -2.72
CA ILE A 117 1.00 6.55 -2.94
C ILE A 117 2.12 7.51 -2.52
N ALA A 118 2.80 7.26 -1.40
CA ALA A 118 3.95 8.07 -0.98
C ALA A 118 5.04 8.11 -2.06
N SER A 119 5.33 6.97 -2.69
CA SER A 119 6.35 6.86 -3.74
C SER A 119 6.03 7.67 -5.00
N MET A 120 4.75 7.95 -5.28
CA MET A 120 4.34 8.82 -6.39
C MET A 120 4.76 10.29 -6.20
N PHE A 121 5.18 10.64 -4.99
CA PHE A 121 5.66 11.96 -4.58
C PHE A 121 7.13 11.93 -4.15
N ASP A 122 7.90 10.95 -4.65
CA ASP A 122 9.32 10.76 -4.34
C ASP A 122 9.62 10.55 -2.84
N VAL A 123 8.63 10.04 -2.08
CA VAL A 123 8.77 9.70 -0.66
C VAL A 123 8.82 8.20 -0.49
N VAL A 124 9.91 7.69 0.09
CA VAL A 124 9.99 6.29 0.52
C VAL A 124 9.47 6.18 1.95
N ASP A 125 8.22 5.74 2.10
CA ASP A 125 7.62 5.54 3.42
C ASP A 125 8.06 4.19 4.01
N THR A 126 9.26 4.19 4.59
CA THR A 126 9.87 2.99 5.16
C THR A 126 9.08 2.40 6.33
N MET A 127 8.30 3.23 7.03
CA MET A 127 7.46 2.75 8.13
C MET A 127 6.31 1.89 7.59
N GLU A 128 5.61 2.36 6.55
CA GLU A 128 4.50 1.61 5.96
C GLU A 128 4.99 0.36 5.23
N ILE A 129 6.14 0.43 4.57
CA ILE A 129 6.78 -0.75 3.96
C ILE A 129 7.14 -1.80 5.03
N PHE A 130 7.65 -1.36 6.18
CA PHE A 130 7.98 -2.24 7.30
C PHE A 130 6.73 -2.85 7.93
N ASN A 131 5.66 -2.06 8.10
CA ASN A 131 4.38 -2.54 8.59
C ASN A 131 3.78 -3.59 7.65
N ALA A 132 3.87 -3.38 6.33
CA ALA A 132 3.47 -4.37 5.34
C ALA A 132 4.28 -5.67 5.47
N ALA A 133 5.61 -5.57 5.64
CA ALA A 133 6.49 -6.72 5.85
C ALA A 133 6.08 -7.55 7.07
N LEU A 134 5.84 -6.89 8.23
CA LEU A 134 5.36 -7.56 9.45
C LEU A 134 4.01 -8.26 9.24
N CYS A 135 3.10 -7.64 8.49
CA CYS A 135 1.81 -8.23 8.20
C CYS A 135 1.94 -9.46 7.29
N TYR A 136 2.77 -9.39 6.24
CA TYR A 136 3.05 -10.53 5.37
C TYR A 136 3.73 -11.68 6.13
N GLU A 137 4.65 -11.38 7.05
CA GLU A 137 5.24 -12.39 7.94
C GLU A 137 4.17 -13.09 8.77
N LYS A 138 3.27 -12.32 9.41
CA LYS A 138 2.19 -12.86 10.24
C LYS A 138 1.14 -13.66 9.46
N SER A 139 0.92 -13.34 8.19
CA SER A 139 0.02 -14.09 7.29
C SER A 139 0.73 -15.24 6.55
N ASN A 140 2.00 -15.50 6.88
CA ASN A 140 2.83 -16.54 6.26
C ASN A 140 3.09 -16.34 4.76
N ASN A 141 3.03 -15.09 4.29
CA ASN A 141 3.43 -14.69 2.94
C ASN A 141 4.93 -14.35 2.90
N VAL A 142 5.77 -15.39 3.06
CA VAL A 142 7.21 -15.27 3.30
C VAL A 142 7.92 -14.46 2.22
N ASP A 143 7.64 -14.70 0.95
CA ASP A 143 8.32 -14.02 -0.15
C ASP A 143 8.02 -12.51 -0.17
N LEU A 144 6.77 -12.12 0.06
CA LEU A 144 6.40 -10.70 0.14
C LEU A 144 7.00 -10.03 1.39
N ALA A 145 7.02 -10.72 2.53
CA ALA A 145 7.66 -10.23 3.74
C ALA A 145 9.15 -9.95 3.51
N VAL A 146 9.88 -10.91 2.93
CA VAL A 146 11.29 -10.80 2.59
C VAL A 146 11.53 -9.62 1.63
N GLU A 147 10.73 -9.48 0.57
CA GLU A 147 10.82 -8.38 -0.38
C GLU A 147 10.68 -7.01 0.30
N ARG A 148 9.66 -6.86 1.17
CA ARG A 148 9.42 -5.58 1.87
C ARG A 148 10.51 -5.28 2.90
N TYR A 149 10.98 -6.26 3.66
CA TYR A 149 12.12 -6.09 4.58
C TYR A 149 13.38 -5.67 3.82
N LYS A 150 13.68 -6.29 2.69
CA LYS A 150 14.83 -5.91 1.84
C LYS A 150 14.70 -4.48 1.31
N THR A 151 13.50 -4.05 0.95
CA THR A 151 13.23 -2.66 0.54
C THR A 151 13.52 -1.68 1.68
N CYS A 152 13.13 -2.02 2.92
CA CYS A 152 13.49 -1.24 4.11
C CYS A 152 15.01 -1.16 4.30
N GLY A 153 15.71 -2.29 4.18
CA GLY A 153 17.16 -2.35 4.31
C GLY A 153 17.90 -1.51 3.26
N ALA A 154 17.46 -1.59 2.00
CA ALA A 154 17.99 -0.78 0.91
C ALA A 154 17.79 0.73 1.13
N SER A 155 16.74 1.10 1.86
CA SER A 155 16.43 2.49 2.24
C SER A 155 17.11 2.92 3.56
N GLY A 156 17.93 2.07 4.16
CA GLY A 156 18.66 2.36 5.41
C GLY A 156 17.80 2.26 6.66
N TYR A 157 16.57 1.74 6.57
CA TYR A 157 15.67 1.61 7.71
C TYR A 157 15.95 0.34 8.51
N GLN A 158 16.08 0.48 9.84
CA GLN A 158 16.30 -0.64 10.76
C GLN A 158 17.55 -1.49 10.45
N VAL A 159 18.56 -0.94 9.75
CA VAL A 159 19.78 -1.65 9.42
C VAL A 159 20.74 -1.74 10.62
N PRO A 160 21.43 -2.86 10.82
CA PRO A 160 21.41 -4.09 10.01
C PRO A 160 20.28 -5.07 10.40
N ASN A 161 19.47 -4.77 11.41
CA ASN A 161 18.50 -5.69 12.03
C ASN A 161 17.51 -6.28 11.02
N VAL A 162 17.09 -5.50 10.04
CA VAL A 162 16.14 -5.96 9.02
C VAL A 162 16.64 -7.18 8.26
N TYR A 163 17.95 -7.31 8.06
CA TYR A 163 18.56 -8.48 7.40
C TYR A 163 18.56 -9.71 8.31
N LEU A 164 18.63 -9.53 9.64
CA LEU A 164 18.42 -10.61 10.60
C LEU A 164 16.97 -11.09 10.58
N PHE A 165 15.99 -10.18 10.44
CA PHE A 165 14.57 -10.56 10.29
C PHE A 165 14.38 -11.40 9.03
N VAL A 166 14.95 -11.01 7.90
CA VAL A 166 14.92 -11.77 6.65
C VAL A 166 15.50 -13.17 6.85
N ALA A 167 16.70 -13.27 7.40
CA ALA A 167 17.37 -14.55 7.61
C ALA A 167 16.58 -15.47 8.54
N ASN A 168 16.09 -14.95 9.66
CA ASN A 168 15.28 -15.72 10.60
C ASN A 168 13.96 -16.20 9.98
N LEU A 169 13.28 -15.34 9.20
CA LEU A 169 12.06 -15.70 8.51
C LEU A 169 12.29 -16.82 7.49
N LEU A 170 13.36 -16.73 6.69
CA LEU A 170 13.72 -17.75 5.72
C LEU A 170 14.04 -19.08 6.40
N ARG A 171 14.81 -19.09 7.49
CA ARG A 171 15.16 -20.29 8.26
C ARG A 171 13.93 -20.96 8.88
N GLN A 172 13.02 -20.18 9.48
CA GLN A 172 11.78 -20.71 10.04
C GLN A 172 10.91 -21.40 8.99
N ASN A 173 11.13 -21.09 7.72
CA ASN A 173 10.44 -21.70 6.57
C ASN A 173 11.31 -22.73 5.82
N GLY A 174 12.40 -23.22 6.43
CA GLY A 174 13.25 -24.27 5.88
C GLY A 174 14.10 -23.82 4.68
N ARG A 175 14.34 -22.52 4.53
CA ARG A 175 15.10 -21.91 3.43
C ARG A 175 16.47 -21.45 3.91
N ASP A 176 17.24 -22.37 4.50
CA ASP A 176 18.54 -22.08 5.12
C ASP A 176 19.58 -21.56 4.12
N GLU A 177 19.60 -22.10 2.89
CA GLU A 177 20.51 -21.63 1.85
C GLU A 177 20.22 -20.17 1.45
N ASP A 178 18.93 -19.81 1.33
CA ASP A 178 18.53 -18.43 1.03
C ASP A 178 18.89 -17.51 2.21
N ALA A 179 18.65 -17.95 3.45
CA ALA A 179 18.99 -17.18 4.65
C ALA A 179 20.52 -16.90 4.71
N LEU A 180 21.33 -17.91 4.43
CA LEU A 180 22.78 -17.76 4.39
C LEU A 180 23.21 -16.76 3.32
N ALA A 181 22.63 -16.84 2.13
CA ALA A 181 22.92 -15.89 1.05
C ALA A 181 22.58 -14.43 1.43
N GLU A 182 21.43 -14.20 2.09
CA GLU A 182 21.05 -12.86 2.54
C GLU A 182 21.97 -12.32 3.65
N LEU A 183 22.39 -13.16 4.59
CA LEU A 183 23.37 -12.77 5.64
C LEU A 183 24.73 -12.43 5.04
N GLN A 184 25.21 -13.22 4.08
CA GLN A 184 26.49 -12.95 3.39
C GLN A 184 26.42 -11.63 2.62
N ALA A 185 25.32 -11.36 1.92
CA ALA A 185 25.10 -10.07 1.25
C ALA A 185 25.07 -8.90 2.24
N ALA A 186 24.38 -9.06 3.38
CA ALA A 186 24.35 -8.05 4.42
C ALA A 186 25.71 -7.79 5.05
N ARG A 187 26.55 -8.82 5.23
CA ARG A 187 27.91 -8.69 5.76
C ARG A 187 28.85 -7.91 4.85
N ILE A 188 28.63 -7.93 3.55
CA ILE A 188 29.38 -7.08 2.63
C ILE A 188 29.11 -5.61 2.92
N MET A 189 27.86 -5.26 3.24
CA MET A 189 27.45 -3.89 3.57
C MET A 189 27.84 -3.50 5.01
N PHE A 190 27.79 -4.44 5.95
CA PHE A 190 28.04 -4.25 7.37
C PHE A 190 29.14 -5.20 7.92
N PRO A 191 30.41 -5.08 7.47
CA PRO A 191 31.44 -6.09 7.72
C PRO A 191 31.88 -6.19 9.19
N ARG A 192 31.53 -5.23 10.04
CA ARG A 192 31.87 -5.21 11.47
C ARG A 192 30.70 -5.57 12.39
N GLU A 193 29.54 -5.87 11.79
CA GLU A 193 28.35 -6.17 12.56
C GLU A 193 28.40 -7.60 13.10
N GLN A 194 28.60 -7.73 14.40
CA GLN A 194 28.78 -9.03 15.05
C GLN A 194 27.53 -9.91 14.98
N SER A 195 26.35 -9.31 15.05
CA SER A 195 25.08 -10.04 15.01
C SER A 195 24.91 -10.80 13.69
N LEU A 196 25.30 -10.22 12.57
CA LEU A 196 25.27 -10.88 11.25
C LEU A 196 26.29 -12.03 11.17
N ILE A 197 27.48 -11.85 11.77
CA ILE A 197 28.53 -12.89 11.80
C ILE A 197 28.07 -14.07 12.63
N ILE A 198 27.50 -13.82 13.81
CA ILE A 198 27.01 -14.86 14.70
C ILE A 198 25.88 -15.64 14.03
N GLU A 199 24.92 -14.94 13.40
CA GLU A 199 23.78 -15.59 12.78
C GLU A 199 24.19 -16.44 11.57
N GLU A 200 25.18 -16.00 10.77
CA GLU A 200 25.75 -16.80 9.67
C GLU A 200 26.42 -18.09 10.16
N LEU A 201 27.04 -18.07 11.35
CA LEU A 201 27.67 -19.25 11.94
C LEU A 201 26.66 -20.24 12.54
N ASN A 202 25.42 -19.79 12.78
CA ASN A 202 24.35 -20.59 13.38
C ASN A 202 23.49 -21.31 12.33
N ILE A 203 23.72 -21.08 11.04
CA ILE A 203 23.09 -21.81 9.93
C ILE A 203 23.94 -23.00 9.54
#